data_a36b93b41c5592063b00fd7ff7aa91a4
#
_entry.id   a36b93b41c5592063b00fd7ff7aa91a4
#
_cell.length_a   1.000
_cell.length_b   1.000
_cell.length_c   1.000
_cell.angle_alpha   90.00
_cell.angle_beta   90.00
_cell.angle_gamma   90.00
#
_symmetry.space_group_name_H-M   'P 1'
#
loop_
_entity.id
_entity.type
_entity.pdbx_description
1 polymer ?
#
loop_
_entity_poly.entity_id
_entity_poly.type
_entity_poly.pdbx_seq_one_letter_code
_entity_poly.pdbx_strand_id
1 'polypeptide(L)'
;QDFVLDVLQIEPEYSVDPDTSVVLGAALQCGMRQRDKEIQEMILTEVCPFTLGTEVVKTYGSFTESGHYLPIIERNTVIPVSKTERVTTAHDDQEVVKVVVLQGESRLTKNNLQLGELEIPVPKGPRGQEKIDITYTYATAGPVTYVYEFNVTYQ
;
A
#
# COMPACT_ATOMS: atom_id res chain seq x y z
N GLN A 1 10.70 -26.79 -18.22
CA GLN A 1 11.84 -27.19 -17.34
C GLN A 1 13.12 -26.61 -17.92
N ASP A 2 13.49 -26.96 -19.15
CA ASP A 2 14.70 -26.54 -19.84
C ASP A 2 14.84 -25.01 -19.89
N PHE A 3 13.75 -24.28 -20.11
CA PHE A 3 13.73 -22.81 -20.13
C PHE A 3 14.16 -22.19 -18.79
N VAL A 4 13.73 -22.75 -17.65
CA VAL A 4 14.13 -22.25 -16.32
C VAL A 4 15.61 -22.51 -16.07
N LEU A 5 16.09 -23.68 -16.42
CA LEU A 5 17.51 -24.02 -16.33
C LEU A 5 18.36 -23.11 -17.22
N ASP A 6 17.91 -22.87 -18.45
CA ASP A 6 18.63 -22.03 -19.43
C ASP A 6 18.72 -20.57 -18.98
N VAL A 7 17.64 -20.03 -18.41
CA VAL A 7 17.56 -18.61 -18.01
C VAL A 7 18.21 -18.36 -16.65
N LEU A 8 17.93 -19.21 -15.65
CA LEU A 8 18.35 -18.99 -14.27
C LEU A 8 19.65 -19.74 -13.91
N GLN A 9 20.09 -20.69 -14.73
CA GLN A 9 21.23 -21.57 -14.48
C GLN A 9 21.09 -22.33 -13.13
N ILE A 10 19.82 -22.58 -12.72
CA ILE A 10 19.46 -23.31 -11.50
C ILE A 10 18.57 -24.47 -11.92
N GLU A 11 18.91 -25.67 -11.46
CA GLU A 11 18.09 -26.85 -11.72
C GLU A 11 16.77 -26.74 -10.91
N PRO A 12 15.59 -26.81 -11.58
CA PRO A 12 14.32 -26.73 -10.87
C PRO A 12 14.10 -27.94 -9.97
N GLU A 13 13.64 -27.68 -8.74
CA GLU A 13 13.25 -28.75 -7.82
C GLU A 13 11.81 -29.21 -8.08
N TYR A 14 11.58 -30.52 -8.06
CA TYR A 14 10.30 -31.17 -8.32
C TYR A 14 9.82 -32.06 -7.17
N SER A 15 10.15 -31.69 -5.93
CA SER A 15 9.72 -32.43 -4.74
C SER A 15 8.20 -32.41 -4.53
N VAL A 16 7.52 -31.43 -5.13
CA VAL A 16 6.05 -31.27 -5.08
C VAL A 16 5.49 -31.18 -6.50
N ASP A 17 4.42 -31.91 -6.77
CA ASP A 17 3.72 -31.83 -8.02
C ASP A 17 3.15 -30.40 -8.22
N PRO A 18 3.49 -29.70 -9.34
CA PRO A 18 3.03 -28.34 -9.62
C PRO A 18 1.51 -28.18 -9.59
N ASP A 19 0.76 -29.20 -10.04
CA ASP A 19 -0.70 -29.16 -10.09
C ASP A 19 -1.34 -29.19 -8.69
N THR A 20 -0.65 -29.78 -7.71
CA THR A 20 -1.14 -29.87 -6.32
C THR A 20 -0.49 -28.87 -5.38
N SER A 21 0.60 -28.19 -5.79
CA SER A 21 1.38 -27.30 -4.94
C SER A 21 0.56 -26.14 -4.36
N VAL A 22 -0.35 -25.57 -5.14
CA VAL A 22 -1.23 -24.46 -4.72
C VAL A 22 -2.19 -24.92 -3.61
N VAL A 23 -2.79 -26.10 -3.76
CA VAL A 23 -3.72 -26.67 -2.78
C VAL A 23 -3.00 -27.02 -1.48
N LEU A 24 -1.82 -27.59 -1.57
CA LEU A 24 -0.98 -27.90 -0.41
C LEU A 24 -0.55 -26.64 0.33
N GLY A 25 -0.13 -25.60 -0.39
CA GLY A 25 0.21 -24.30 0.19
C GLY A 25 -0.99 -23.65 0.89
N ALA A 26 -2.16 -23.69 0.29
CA ALA A 26 -3.39 -23.19 0.91
C ALA A 26 -3.76 -23.97 2.18
N ALA A 27 -3.63 -25.29 2.17
CA ALA A 27 -3.89 -26.15 3.34
C ALA A 27 -2.93 -25.82 4.48
N LEU A 28 -1.63 -25.65 4.20
CA LEU A 28 -0.63 -25.24 5.19
C LEU A 28 -0.96 -23.87 5.79
N GLN A 29 -1.36 -22.90 4.97
CA GLN A 29 -1.75 -21.58 5.44
C GLN A 29 -3.01 -21.61 6.32
N CYS A 30 -3.98 -22.44 5.99
CA CYS A 30 -5.15 -22.69 6.83
C CYS A 30 -4.77 -23.28 8.20
N GLY A 31 -3.88 -24.26 8.22
CA GLY A 31 -3.38 -24.88 9.45
C GLY A 31 -2.62 -23.88 10.34
N MET A 32 -1.76 -23.05 9.75
CA MET A 32 -1.07 -21.98 10.49
C MET A 32 -2.06 -20.98 11.14
N ARG A 33 -3.13 -20.60 10.44
CA ARG A 33 -4.16 -19.71 10.99
C ARG A 33 -4.98 -20.36 12.10
N GLN A 34 -5.20 -21.67 12.03
CA GLN A 34 -5.85 -22.45 13.10
C GLN A 34 -4.93 -22.70 14.29
N ARG A 35 -3.67 -22.23 14.22
CA ARG A 35 -2.63 -22.47 15.23
C ARG A 35 -2.40 -23.96 15.50
N ASP A 36 -2.40 -24.75 14.42
CA ASP A 36 -2.07 -26.16 14.52
C ASP A 36 -0.65 -26.34 15.06
N LYS A 37 -0.50 -27.17 16.07
CA LYS A 37 0.77 -27.35 16.79
C LYS A 37 1.87 -27.94 15.93
N GLU A 38 1.51 -28.71 14.93
CA GLU A 38 2.46 -29.34 13.99
C GLU A 38 3.03 -28.34 12.97
N ILE A 39 2.36 -27.17 12.80
CA ILE A 39 2.73 -26.14 11.79
C ILE A 39 3.26 -24.85 12.46
N GLN A 40 3.36 -24.81 13.78
CA GLN A 40 3.71 -23.60 14.55
C GLN A 40 5.11 -22.99 14.22
N GLU A 41 6.01 -23.76 13.66
CA GLU A 41 7.37 -23.29 13.32
C GLU A 41 7.47 -22.64 11.94
N MET A 42 6.39 -22.65 11.13
CA MET A 42 6.39 -22.01 9.82
C MET A 42 5.95 -20.56 9.92
N ILE A 43 6.82 -19.65 9.53
CA ILE A 43 6.52 -18.21 9.44
C ILE A 43 6.34 -17.85 7.96
N LEU A 44 5.11 -17.45 7.60
CA LEU A 44 4.84 -16.83 6.30
C LEU A 44 4.88 -15.31 6.47
N THR A 45 5.86 -14.68 5.84
CA THR A 45 5.97 -13.22 5.80
C THR A 45 5.42 -12.73 4.46
N GLU A 46 4.37 -11.94 4.53
CA GLU A 46 3.74 -11.31 3.36
C GLU A 46 4.21 -9.86 3.22
N VAL A 47 4.18 -9.35 2.01
CA VAL A 47 4.57 -7.98 1.70
C VAL A 47 3.52 -7.27 0.86
N CYS A 48 3.48 -5.95 0.93
CA CYS A 48 2.66 -5.11 0.07
C CYS A 48 3.17 -5.22 -1.38
N PRO A 49 2.35 -5.70 -2.34
CA PRO A 49 2.83 -5.94 -3.70
C PRO A 49 2.97 -4.67 -4.54
N PHE A 50 2.36 -3.57 -4.12
CA PHE A 50 2.37 -2.28 -4.81
C PHE A 50 2.55 -1.12 -3.84
N THR A 51 3.16 -0.03 -4.30
CA THR A 51 3.23 1.20 -3.52
C THR A 51 1.86 1.87 -3.44
N LEU A 52 1.46 2.25 -2.25
CA LEU A 52 0.24 3.01 -1.95
C LEU A 52 0.62 4.43 -1.51
N GLY A 53 -0.11 5.41 -2.00
CA GLY A 53 0.16 6.80 -1.66
C GLY A 53 -0.94 7.75 -2.11
N THR A 54 -0.65 9.04 -2.03
CA THR A 54 -1.60 10.11 -2.34
C THR A 54 -1.02 11.14 -3.29
N GLU A 55 -1.89 11.98 -3.83
CA GLU A 55 -1.48 13.18 -4.56
C GLU A 55 -1.10 14.29 -3.59
N VAL A 56 -0.02 14.97 -3.90
CA VAL A 56 0.39 16.19 -3.20
C VAL A 56 0.73 17.29 -4.16
N VAL A 57 0.63 18.51 -3.66
CA VAL A 57 1.03 19.73 -4.34
C VAL A 57 2.41 20.11 -3.86
N LYS A 58 3.35 20.31 -4.77
CA LYS A 58 4.70 20.80 -4.45
C LYS A 58 4.79 22.29 -4.75
N THR A 59 5.43 23.01 -3.83
CA THR A 59 5.65 24.45 -3.97
C THR A 59 7.13 24.74 -4.17
N TYR A 60 7.43 25.47 -5.22
CA TYR A 60 8.77 25.93 -5.58
C TYR A 60 8.76 27.47 -5.57
N GLY A 61 9.09 28.09 -4.43
CA GLY A 61 8.98 29.54 -4.26
C GLY A 61 7.53 30.03 -4.41
N SER A 62 7.26 30.84 -5.44
CA SER A 62 5.92 31.34 -5.77
C SER A 62 5.12 30.42 -6.72
N PHE A 63 5.72 29.36 -7.22
CA PHE A 63 5.09 28.43 -8.15
C PHE A 63 4.61 27.16 -7.42
N THR A 64 3.40 26.72 -7.73
CA THR A 64 2.78 25.54 -7.14
C THR A 64 2.43 24.54 -8.24
N GLU A 65 2.88 23.32 -8.10
CA GLU A 65 2.66 22.24 -9.07
C GLU A 65 1.90 21.09 -8.41
N SER A 66 0.77 20.69 -9.00
CA SER A 66 -0.04 19.53 -8.61
C SER A 66 0.38 18.27 -9.39
N GLY A 67 -0.19 17.13 -9.03
CA GLY A 67 0.04 15.88 -9.76
C GLY A 67 1.29 15.12 -9.31
N HIS A 68 1.88 15.47 -8.19
CA HIS A 68 2.99 14.73 -7.60
C HIS A 68 2.49 13.59 -6.72
N TYR A 69 3.08 12.42 -6.87
CA TYR A 69 2.79 11.26 -6.05
C TYR A 69 3.65 11.25 -4.79
N LEU A 70 3.00 11.11 -3.63
CA LEU A 70 3.63 10.89 -2.33
C LEU A 70 3.41 9.44 -1.92
N PRO A 71 4.43 8.56 -1.96
CA PRO A 71 4.32 7.20 -1.47
C PRO A 71 4.20 7.20 0.05
N ILE A 72 3.29 6.39 0.60
CA ILE A 72 3.06 6.22 2.03
C ILE A 72 3.47 4.80 2.47
N ILE A 73 2.94 3.77 1.82
CA ILE A 73 3.39 2.39 2.01
C ILE A 73 4.10 1.96 0.74
N GLU A 74 5.39 1.74 0.82
CA GLU A 74 6.18 1.31 -0.33
C GLU A 74 5.97 -0.18 -0.63
N ARG A 75 6.09 -0.52 -1.89
CA ARG A 75 6.17 -1.91 -2.37
C ARG A 75 7.20 -2.70 -1.56
N ASN A 76 6.93 -3.97 -1.33
CA ASN A 76 7.75 -4.90 -0.53
C ASN A 76 7.83 -4.58 0.98
N THR A 77 7.04 -3.62 1.48
CA THR A 77 6.89 -3.43 2.93
C THR A 77 6.20 -4.65 3.54
N VAL A 78 6.77 -5.20 4.60
CA VAL A 78 6.19 -6.32 5.35
C VAL A 78 4.84 -5.91 5.94
N ILE A 79 3.85 -6.79 5.84
CA ILE A 79 2.50 -6.58 6.35
C ILE A 79 2.21 -7.51 7.55
N PRO A 80 1.32 -7.11 8.49
CA PRO A 80 0.53 -5.89 8.48
C PRO A 80 1.36 -4.63 8.78
N VAL A 81 0.96 -3.51 8.17
CA VAL A 81 1.65 -2.22 8.33
C VAL A 81 0.65 -1.08 8.35
N SER A 82 0.90 -0.08 9.20
CA SER A 82 0.19 1.19 9.21
C SER A 82 1.19 2.33 9.18
N LYS A 83 1.01 3.28 8.25
CA LYS A 83 1.87 4.46 8.12
C LYS A 83 1.03 5.71 8.01
N THR A 84 1.47 6.76 8.67
CA THR A 84 0.82 8.06 8.68
C THR A 84 1.75 9.12 8.09
N GLU A 85 1.22 9.88 7.14
CA GLU A 85 1.88 11.06 6.58
C GLU A 85 1.07 12.30 6.90
N ARG A 86 1.78 13.38 7.27
CA ARG A 86 1.17 14.66 7.57
C ARG A 86 1.30 15.60 6.40
N VAL A 87 0.16 16.10 5.93
CA VAL A 87 0.08 17.14 4.89
C VAL A 87 -0.57 18.40 5.47
N THR A 88 -0.47 19.50 4.74
CA THR A 88 -1.06 20.79 5.13
C THR A 88 -1.86 21.37 3.98
N THR A 89 -2.72 22.37 4.29
CA THR A 89 -3.43 23.13 3.27
C THR A 89 -2.49 23.77 2.25
N ALA A 90 -2.83 23.67 0.98
CA ALA A 90 -1.99 24.13 -0.14
C ALA A 90 -2.25 25.59 -0.54
N HIS A 91 -3.43 26.14 -0.19
CA HIS A 91 -3.88 27.48 -0.56
C HIS A 91 -4.46 28.21 0.64
N ASP A 92 -4.43 29.55 0.59
CA ASP A 92 -5.13 30.37 1.56
C ASP A 92 -6.65 30.18 1.41
N ASP A 93 -7.36 30.21 2.54
CA ASP A 93 -8.81 30.03 2.64
C ASP A 93 -9.34 28.74 1.98
N GLN A 94 -8.54 27.69 1.93
CA GLN A 94 -8.95 26.39 1.44
C GLN A 94 -10.02 25.79 2.37
N GLU A 95 -11.19 25.44 1.80
CA GLU A 95 -12.33 24.91 2.56
C GLU A 95 -12.41 23.39 2.53
N VAL A 96 -11.79 22.76 1.54
CA VAL A 96 -11.80 21.30 1.37
C VAL A 96 -10.40 20.80 0.99
N VAL A 97 -9.98 19.73 1.64
CA VAL A 97 -8.81 18.98 1.24
C VAL A 97 -9.27 17.69 0.58
N LYS A 98 -8.85 17.51 -0.67
CA LYS A 98 -9.09 16.31 -1.44
C LYS A 98 -7.91 15.35 -1.30
N VAL A 99 -8.15 14.17 -0.75
CA VAL A 99 -7.16 13.09 -0.63
C VAL A 99 -7.48 12.04 -1.68
N VAL A 100 -6.59 11.89 -2.65
CA VAL A 100 -6.71 10.88 -3.72
C VAL A 100 -5.88 9.67 -3.34
N VAL A 101 -6.50 8.51 -3.25
CA VAL A 101 -5.83 7.24 -2.94
C VAL A 101 -5.33 6.61 -4.23
N LEU A 102 -4.02 6.42 -4.32
CA LEU A 102 -3.34 5.96 -5.52
C LEU A 102 -2.49 4.71 -5.26
N GLN A 103 -2.43 3.85 -6.25
CA GLN A 103 -1.57 2.67 -6.29
C GLN A 103 -0.65 2.75 -7.51
N GLY A 104 0.64 2.56 -7.31
CA GLY A 104 1.61 2.49 -8.41
C GLY A 104 2.98 3.02 -8.04
N GLU A 105 3.88 2.99 -9.02
CA GLU A 105 5.31 3.28 -8.84
C GLU A 105 5.76 4.58 -9.56
N SER A 106 4.83 5.28 -10.22
CA SER A 106 5.16 6.50 -10.95
C SER A 106 5.20 7.71 -10.03
N ARG A 107 6.15 8.62 -10.29
CA ARG A 107 6.24 9.92 -9.59
C ARG A 107 5.09 10.87 -9.91
N LEU A 108 4.40 10.63 -11.04
CA LEU A 108 3.26 11.43 -11.48
C LEU A 108 1.96 10.68 -11.23
N THR A 109 1.00 11.33 -10.59
CA THR A 109 -0.28 10.73 -10.21
C THR A 109 -1.06 10.17 -11.39
N LYS A 110 -1.04 10.85 -12.54
CA LYS A 110 -1.74 10.43 -13.76
C LYS A 110 -1.34 9.06 -14.32
N ASN A 111 -0.18 8.56 -13.92
CA ASN A 111 0.34 7.26 -14.36
C ASN A 111 0.12 6.15 -13.31
N ASN A 112 -0.52 6.46 -12.20
CA ASN A 112 -0.87 5.53 -11.15
C ASN A 112 -2.36 5.22 -11.19
N LEU A 113 -2.75 4.07 -10.62
CA LEU A 113 -4.14 3.66 -10.54
C LEU A 113 -4.83 4.39 -9.38
N GLN A 114 -5.90 5.11 -9.66
CA GLN A 114 -6.74 5.71 -8.61
C GLN A 114 -7.66 4.63 -8.02
N LEU A 115 -7.56 4.43 -6.71
CA LEU A 115 -8.39 3.48 -5.95
C LEU A 115 -9.62 4.16 -5.35
N GLY A 116 -9.52 5.45 -5.04
CA GLY A 116 -10.62 6.23 -4.44
C GLY A 116 -10.20 7.65 -4.13
N GLU A 117 -11.14 8.41 -3.60
CA GLU A 117 -10.91 9.78 -3.14
C GLU A 117 -11.77 10.09 -1.92
N LEU A 118 -11.28 10.99 -1.07
CA LEU A 118 -11.92 11.50 0.13
C LEU A 118 -11.86 13.02 0.12
N GLU A 119 -12.96 13.66 0.45
CA GLU A 119 -13.03 15.10 0.64
C GLU A 119 -13.24 15.43 2.12
N ILE A 120 -12.39 16.29 2.66
CA ILE A 120 -12.37 16.64 4.07
C ILE A 120 -12.58 18.14 4.18
N PRO A 121 -13.67 18.59 4.81
CA PRO A 121 -13.86 19.99 5.09
C PRO A 121 -12.83 20.47 6.12
N VAL A 122 -12.23 21.62 5.86
CA VAL A 122 -11.27 22.27 6.76
C VAL A 122 -11.67 23.72 6.98
N PRO A 123 -11.34 24.33 8.14
CA PRO A 123 -11.57 25.74 8.35
C PRO A 123 -10.78 26.62 7.38
N LYS A 124 -11.30 27.77 7.05
CA LYS A 124 -10.59 28.80 6.30
C LYS A 124 -9.44 29.35 7.13
N GLY A 125 -8.28 29.48 6.51
CA GLY A 125 -7.10 30.01 7.15
C GLY A 125 -5.94 30.16 6.19
N PRO A 126 -4.83 30.68 6.66
CA PRO A 126 -3.61 30.79 5.86
C PRO A 126 -3.11 29.41 5.39
N ARG A 127 -2.56 29.38 4.20
CA ARG A 127 -1.89 28.21 3.63
C ARG A 127 -0.89 27.60 4.63
N GLY A 128 -0.94 26.26 4.78
CA GLY A 128 -0.03 25.51 5.65
C GLY A 128 -0.39 25.53 7.13
N GLN A 129 -1.48 26.21 7.53
CA GLN A 129 -1.94 26.26 8.92
C GLN A 129 -2.56 24.95 9.35
N GLU A 130 -3.49 24.43 8.55
CA GLU A 130 -4.24 23.24 8.89
C GLU A 130 -3.44 21.98 8.58
N LYS A 131 -3.44 21.05 9.54
CA LYS A 131 -2.68 19.81 9.47
C LYS A 131 -3.62 18.63 9.31
N ILE A 132 -3.35 17.80 8.34
CA ILE A 132 -4.14 16.63 8.00
C ILE A 132 -3.24 15.39 8.08
N ASP A 133 -3.57 14.46 8.95
CA ASP A 133 -2.88 13.18 9.06
C ASP A 133 -3.59 12.15 8.20
N ILE A 134 -2.89 11.61 7.22
CA ILE A 134 -3.36 10.58 6.29
C ILE A 134 -2.72 9.26 6.71
N THR A 135 -3.53 8.34 7.22
CA THR A 135 -3.08 7.02 7.68
C THR A 135 -3.53 5.95 6.69
N TYR A 136 -2.58 5.19 6.20
CA TYR A 136 -2.81 4.01 5.37
C TYR A 136 -2.49 2.76 6.19
N THR A 137 -3.44 1.83 6.24
CA THR A 137 -3.23 0.51 6.85
C THR A 137 -3.42 -0.57 5.80
N TYR A 138 -2.43 -1.44 5.69
CA TYR A 138 -2.47 -2.61 4.84
C TYR A 138 -2.32 -3.86 5.68
N ALA A 139 -3.34 -4.71 5.68
CA ALA A 139 -3.40 -5.92 6.48
C ALA A 139 -4.12 -7.05 5.74
N THR A 140 -3.93 -8.26 6.20
CA THR A 140 -4.71 -9.43 5.76
C THR A 140 -5.94 -9.60 6.65
N ALA A 141 -7.11 -9.69 6.03
CA ALA A 141 -8.35 -10.04 6.71
C ALA A 141 -8.86 -11.40 6.20
N GLY A 142 -8.58 -12.45 6.93
CA GLY A 142 -8.96 -13.80 6.51
C GLY A 142 -7.97 -14.47 5.54
N PRO A 143 -8.26 -15.64 4.99
CA PRO A 143 -7.29 -16.48 4.28
C PRO A 143 -6.87 -15.94 2.90
N VAL A 144 -7.61 -15.01 2.30
CA VAL A 144 -7.35 -14.52 0.93
C VAL A 144 -7.75 -13.05 0.74
N THR A 145 -8.12 -12.33 1.81
CA THR A 145 -8.61 -10.95 1.69
C THR A 145 -7.60 -9.98 2.26
N TYR A 146 -7.14 -9.06 1.43
CA TYR A 146 -6.36 -7.91 1.87
C TYR A 146 -7.32 -6.76 2.17
N VAL A 147 -7.10 -6.09 3.30
CA VAL A 147 -7.88 -4.91 3.70
C VAL A 147 -6.99 -3.69 3.58
N TYR A 148 -7.50 -2.71 2.86
CA TYR A 148 -6.95 -1.37 2.80
C TYR A 148 -7.86 -0.47 3.63
N GLU A 149 -7.34 0.13 4.68
CA GLU A 149 -8.04 1.15 5.45
C GLU A 149 -7.34 2.48 5.26
N PHE A 150 -8.12 3.49 4.92
CA PHE A 150 -7.65 4.85 4.76
C PHE A 150 -8.38 5.73 5.75
N ASN A 151 -7.65 6.23 6.73
CA ASN A 151 -8.18 7.13 7.73
C ASN A 151 -7.53 8.50 7.58
N VAL A 152 -8.35 9.54 7.64
CA VAL A 152 -7.88 10.91 7.61
C VAL A 152 -8.41 11.62 8.84
N THR A 153 -7.51 12.21 9.61
CA THR A 153 -7.84 13.01 10.78
C THR A 153 -7.33 14.43 10.61
N TYR A 154 -8.18 15.36 10.94
CA TYR A 154 -7.88 16.77 10.99
C TYR A 154 -7.47 17.16 12.43
N GLN A 155 -6.39 17.95 12.57
CA GLN A 155 -5.89 18.48 13.85
C GLN A 155 -5.76 20.00 13.81
#